data_666aedf541759ceb5591a6b9d86d2f89
#
_entry.id   666aedf541759ceb5591a6b9d86d2f89
#
_cell.length_a   1.000
_cell.length_b   1.000
_cell.length_c   1.000
_cell.angle_alpha   90.00
_cell.angle_beta   90.00
_cell.angle_gamma   90.00
#
_symmetry.space_group_name_H-M   'P 1'
#
loop_
_entity.id
_entity.type
_entity.pdbx_description
1 polymer ?
#
loop_
_entity_poly.entity_id
_entity_poly.type
_entity_poly.pdbx_seq_one_letter_code
_entity_poly.pdbx_strand_id
1 'polypeptide(L)'
;AVAQSQQSDRSISTSRKAQLDKNKSQPLESSLNGLKTIAITGGKGGVGKTNMSANLAVSMAQLGFRVGILDADLGLANIDVLFRLTPKYNLRHVLTGEKRIDDIILPGPLGISIIPGSSGIQALADLPAGMRQILIQELGRLEELIDYLIIDTPAGIGDNVLSFVLSAD
;
A
#
# COMPACT_ATOMS: atom_id res chain seq x y z
N ALA A 1 -16.99 57.29 -5.84
CA ALA A 1 -17.70 56.12 -5.24
C ALA A 1 -17.42 54.79 -5.94
N VAL A 2 -16.82 54.77 -7.15
CA VAL A 2 -16.58 53.52 -7.90
C VAL A 2 -15.21 52.87 -7.59
N ALA A 3 -14.25 53.64 -7.04
CA ALA A 3 -12.90 53.14 -6.76
C ALA A 3 -12.76 52.31 -5.47
N GLN A 4 -13.69 52.42 -4.52
CA GLN A 4 -13.62 51.72 -3.21
C GLN A 4 -14.22 50.29 -3.30
N SER A 5 -15.10 49.97 -4.26
CA SER A 5 -15.67 48.62 -4.40
C SER A 5 -14.71 47.61 -5.06
N GLN A 6 -13.75 48.09 -5.87
CA GLN A 6 -12.79 47.19 -6.54
C GLN A 6 -11.62 46.79 -5.66
N GLN A 7 -11.39 47.47 -4.54
CA GLN A 7 -10.29 47.16 -3.62
C GLN A 7 -10.69 46.09 -2.59
N SER A 8 -11.98 46.00 -2.25
CA SER A 8 -12.51 44.96 -1.34
C SER A 8 -12.58 43.58 -1.99
N ASP A 9 -12.91 43.52 -3.28
CA ASP A 9 -12.99 42.24 -4.00
C ASP A 9 -11.62 41.58 -4.26
N ARG A 10 -10.56 42.40 -4.41
CA ARG A 10 -9.20 41.85 -4.57
C ARG A 10 -8.63 41.30 -3.27
N SER A 11 -8.96 41.86 -2.12
CA SER A 11 -8.48 41.39 -0.82
C SER A 11 -9.14 40.05 -0.41
N ILE A 12 -10.42 39.87 -0.74
CA ILE A 12 -11.17 38.61 -0.45
C ILE A 12 -10.68 37.47 -1.35
N SER A 13 -10.40 37.78 -2.61
CA SER A 13 -9.87 36.81 -3.59
C SER A 13 -8.47 36.30 -3.21
N THR A 14 -7.60 37.19 -2.72
CA THR A 14 -6.23 36.85 -2.31
C THR A 14 -6.21 36.03 -1.02
N SER A 15 -7.10 36.36 -0.07
CA SER A 15 -7.24 35.62 1.19
C SER A 15 -7.81 34.21 0.98
N ARG A 16 -8.76 34.02 0.06
CA ARG A 16 -9.30 32.69 -0.30
C ARG A 16 -8.28 31.84 -1.04
N LYS A 17 -7.45 32.43 -1.89
CA LYS A 17 -6.38 31.71 -2.60
C LYS A 17 -5.27 31.27 -1.64
N ALA A 18 -4.90 32.10 -0.67
CA ALA A 18 -3.95 31.77 0.37
C ALA A 18 -4.45 30.70 1.37
N GLN A 19 -5.78 30.57 1.54
CA GLN A 19 -6.39 29.57 2.39
C GLN A 19 -6.53 28.20 1.67
N LEU A 20 -6.71 28.21 0.35
CA LEU A 20 -6.73 27.01 -0.50
C LEU A 20 -5.33 26.39 -0.69
N ASP A 21 -4.28 27.21 -0.69
CA ASP A 21 -2.90 26.72 -0.77
C ASP A 21 -2.36 26.15 0.56
N LYS A 22 -2.98 26.49 1.69
CA LYS A 22 -2.64 25.89 3.00
C LYS A 22 -3.26 24.51 3.21
N ASN A 23 -4.19 24.10 2.35
CA ASN A 23 -4.80 22.76 2.40
C ASN A 23 -4.22 21.81 1.33
N LYS A 24 -3.08 22.17 0.72
CA LYS A 24 -2.22 21.19 0.09
C LYS A 24 -1.69 20.28 1.19
N SER A 25 -2.26 19.09 1.23
CA SER A 25 -1.84 17.93 1.98
C SER A 25 -0.35 18.02 2.34
N GLN A 26 -0.07 18.17 3.65
CA GLN A 26 1.24 17.79 4.15
C GLN A 26 1.48 16.37 3.63
N PRO A 27 2.65 16.06 3.07
CA PRO A 27 3.01 14.67 2.81
C PRO A 27 2.79 13.95 4.14
N LEU A 28 2.03 12.86 4.13
CA LEU A 28 2.07 11.91 5.23
C LEU A 28 3.55 11.51 5.31
N GLU A 29 4.26 12.02 6.31
CA GLU A 29 5.60 11.57 6.62
C GLU A 29 5.52 10.06 6.71
N SER A 30 6.33 9.40 5.89
CA SER A 30 6.29 7.97 5.66
C SER A 30 6.40 7.22 6.98
N SER A 31 5.33 6.59 7.39
CA SER A 31 5.30 5.69 8.56
C SER A 31 6.11 4.40 8.33
N LEU A 32 6.79 4.30 7.20
CA LEU A 32 7.60 3.14 6.77
C LEU A 32 9.11 3.46 6.79
N ASN A 33 9.55 4.35 7.72
CA ASN A 33 10.95 4.72 7.90
C ASN A 33 11.80 3.47 8.23
N GLY A 34 12.41 2.87 7.21
CA GLY A 34 13.29 1.70 7.33
C GLY A 34 12.88 0.51 6.47
N LEU A 35 11.61 0.33 6.17
CA LEU A 35 11.10 -0.74 5.31
C LEU A 35 11.16 -0.33 3.84
N LYS A 36 12.00 -1.00 3.05
CA LYS A 36 12.07 -0.75 1.61
C LYS A 36 10.94 -1.45 0.87
N THR A 37 10.19 -0.72 0.06
CA THR A 37 9.02 -1.24 -0.66
C THR A 37 9.27 -1.32 -2.15
N ILE A 38 8.89 -2.45 -2.77
CA ILE A 38 8.98 -2.70 -4.22
C ILE A 38 7.60 -3.09 -4.72
N ALA A 39 6.97 -2.27 -5.56
CA ALA A 39 5.69 -2.62 -6.18
C ALA A 39 5.88 -3.21 -7.57
N ILE A 40 5.26 -4.36 -7.81
CA ILE A 40 5.22 -5.00 -9.13
C ILE A 40 3.90 -4.65 -9.80
N THR A 41 3.96 -3.74 -10.77
CA THR A 41 2.79 -3.20 -11.46
C THR A 41 2.74 -3.60 -12.93
N GLY A 42 1.57 -3.52 -13.55
CA GLY A 42 1.44 -3.78 -14.98
C GLY A 42 0.02 -3.56 -15.49
N GLY A 43 -0.12 -2.98 -16.69
CA GLY A 43 -1.40 -2.57 -17.26
C GLY A 43 -2.32 -3.71 -17.72
N LYS A 44 -1.85 -4.96 -17.75
CA LYS A 44 -2.63 -6.11 -18.23
C LYS A 44 -2.62 -7.25 -17.22
N GLY A 45 -3.75 -7.98 -17.12
CA GLY A 45 -3.83 -9.23 -16.40
C GLY A 45 -3.02 -10.35 -17.08
N GLY A 46 -2.56 -11.33 -16.30
CA GLY A 46 -1.91 -12.53 -16.85
C GLY A 46 -0.48 -12.33 -17.38
N VAL A 47 0.14 -11.17 -17.23
CA VAL A 47 1.52 -10.90 -17.71
C VAL A 47 2.61 -11.49 -16.80
N GLY A 48 2.22 -12.16 -15.72
CA GLY A 48 3.17 -12.83 -14.82
C GLY A 48 3.66 -11.99 -13.64
N LYS A 49 2.96 -10.92 -13.24
CA LYS A 49 3.34 -10.07 -12.09
C LYS A 49 3.55 -10.90 -10.82
N THR A 50 2.58 -11.71 -10.43
CA THR A 50 2.65 -12.58 -9.24
C THR A 50 3.83 -13.55 -9.29
N ASN A 51 4.11 -14.14 -10.46
CA ASN A 51 5.29 -14.97 -10.64
C ASN A 51 6.59 -14.15 -10.50
N MET A 52 6.61 -12.92 -11.02
CA MET A 52 7.75 -12.02 -10.87
C MET A 52 7.97 -11.62 -9.41
N SER A 53 6.90 -11.25 -8.70
CA SER A 53 6.93 -10.93 -7.27
C SER A 53 7.48 -12.09 -6.44
N ALA A 54 7.00 -13.30 -6.68
CA ALA A 54 7.45 -14.51 -5.99
C ALA A 54 8.91 -14.85 -6.29
N ASN A 55 9.34 -14.84 -7.56
CA ASN A 55 10.72 -15.13 -7.94
C ASN A 55 11.70 -14.06 -7.43
N LEU A 56 11.31 -12.79 -7.45
CA LEU A 56 12.12 -11.72 -6.89
C LEU A 56 12.32 -11.93 -5.38
N ALA A 57 11.24 -12.22 -4.65
CA ALA A 57 11.33 -12.49 -3.21
C ALA A 57 12.25 -13.68 -2.89
N VAL A 58 12.10 -14.78 -3.64
CA VAL A 58 12.96 -15.96 -3.49
C VAL A 58 14.42 -15.60 -3.75
N SER A 59 14.71 -14.86 -4.82
CA SER A 59 16.08 -14.45 -5.17
C SER A 59 16.68 -13.55 -4.10
N MET A 60 15.91 -12.61 -3.56
CA MET A 60 16.39 -11.72 -2.49
C MET A 60 16.60 -12.48 -1.18
N ALA A 61 15.72 -13.43 -0.84
CA ALA A 61 15.91 -14.29 0.33
C ALA A 61 17.15 -15.17 0.21
N GLN A 62 17.46 -15.69 -0.98
CA GLN A 62 18.72 -16.40 -1.27
C GLN A 62 19.97 -15.53 -1.05
N LEU A 63 19.87 -14.22 -1.25
CA LEU A 63 20.93 -13.26 -0.98
C LEU A 63 21.01 -12.87 0.52
N GLY A 64 20.14 -13.42 1.36
CA GLY A 64 20.17 -13.21 2.81
C GLY A 64 19.32 -12.05 3.30
N PHE A 65 18.50 -11.41 2.45
CA PHE A 65 17.56 -10.38 2.89
C PHE A 65 16.31 -10.99 3.53
N ARG A 66 15.76 -10.31 4.55
CA ARG A 66 14.44 -10.62 5.10
C ARG A 66 13.40 -9.99 4.19
N VAL A 67 12.57 -10.81 3.57
CA VAL A 67 11.64 -10.35 2.52
C VAL A 67 10.20 -10.70 2.87
N GLY A 68 9.29 -9.74 2.71
CA GLY A 68 7.86 -9.94 2.74
C GLY A 68 7.24 -9.81 1.34
N ILE A 69 6.14 -10.52 1.10
CA ILE A 69 5.28 -10.33 -0.07
C ILE A 69 3.88 -10.00 0.42
N LEU A 70 3.35 -8.87 -0.01
CA LEU A 70 1.95 -8.49 0.18
C LEU A 70 1.18 -8.76 -1.10
N ASP A 71 0.16 -9.61 -1.03
CA ASP A 71 -0.81 -9.78 -2.10
C ASP A 71 -1.83 -8.63 -2.06
N ALA A 72 -1.65 -7.67 -2.94
CA ALA A 72 -2.50 -6.48 -3.06
C ALA A 72 -3.64 -6.67 -4.07
N ASP A 73 -3.72 -7.80 -4.77
CA ASP A 73 -4.87 -8.21 -5.60
C ASP A 73 -5.97 -8.80 -4.70
N LEU A 74 -6.69 -7.92 -4.03
CA LEU A 74 -7.72 -8.30 -3.07
C LEU A 74 -8.94 -8.98 -3.73
N GLY A 75 -9.07 -8.91 -5.07
CA GLY A 75 -10.14 -9.57 -5.83
C GLY A 75 -9.81 -11.01 -6.20
N LEU A 76 -8.55 -11.27 -6.50
CA LEU A 76 -8.03 -12.55 -6.97
C LEU A 76 -6.67 -12.83 -6.31
N ALA A 77 -6.68 -12.98 -4.98
CA ALA A 77 -5.47 -13.35 -4.23
C ALA A 77 -4.88 -14.65 -4.80
N ASN A 78 -3.62 -14.61 -5.21
CA ASN A 78 -2.97 -15.71 -5.91
C ASN A 78 -1.63 -16.14 -5.30
N ILE A 79 -1.06 -15.35 -4.38
CA ILE A 79 0.25 -15.66 -3.78
C ILE A 79 0.16 -16.87 -2.87
N ASP A 80 -0.90 -17.00 -2.11
CA ASP A 80 -1.18 -18.16 -1.27
C ASP A 80 -1.33 -19.43 -2.12
N VAL A 81 -2.05 -19.33 -3.24
CA VAL A 81 -2.20 -20.44 -4.21
C VAL A 81 -0.85 -20.84 -4.80
N LEU A 82 -0.03 -19.85 -5.21
CA LEU A 82 1.28 -20.10 -5.81
C LEU A 82 2.21 -20.86 -4.85
N PHE A 83 2.19 -20.50 -3.56
CA PHE A 83 2.99 -21.16 -2.52
C PHE A 83 2.26 -22.33 -1.83
N ARG A 84 1.06 -22.71 -2.28
CA ARG A 84 0.22 -23.78 -1.72
C ARG A 84 -0.05 -23.60 -0.22
N LEU A 85 -0.34 -22.37 0.17
CA LEU A 85 -0.66 -22.01 1.55
C LEU A 85 -2.18 -21.95 1.72
N THR A 86 -2.64 -22.16 2.94
CA THR A 86 -4.05 -22.00 3.30
C THR A 86 -4.14 -21.00 4.45
N PRO A 87 -4.34 -19.71 4.16
CA PRO A 87 -4.40 -18.68 5.19
C PRO A 87 -5.67 -18.83 6.04
N LYS A 88 -5.50 -18.86 7.36
CA LYS A 88 -6.61 -18.80 8.32
C LYS A 88 -7.14 -17.36 8.44
N TYR A 89 -6.24 -16.40 8.38
CA TYR A 89 -6.50 -14.98 8.44
C TYR A 89 -5.83 -14.28 7.26
N ASN A 90 -6.34 -13.13 6.89
CA ASN A 90 -5.87 -12.37 5.74
C ASN A 90 -5.98 -10.87 6.02
N LEU A 91 -5.61 -10.04 5.06
CA LEU A 91 -5.57 -8.59 5.20
C LEU A 91 -6.92 -7.98 5.61
N ARG A 92 -8.06 -8.60 5.27
CA ARG A 92 -9.38 -8.13 5.73
C ARG A 92 -9.47 -8.08 7.25
N HIS A 93 -8.98 -9.11 7.95
CA HIS A 93 -9.01 -9.17 9.41
C HIS A 93 -8.17 -8.07 10.06
N VAL A 94 -7.11 -7.63 9.37
CA VAL A 94 -6.30 -6.48 9.79
C VAL A 94 -7.08 -5.18 9.60
N LEU A 95 -7.68 -4.99 8.42
CA LEU A 95 -8.44 -3.79 8.07
C LEU A 95 -9.69 -3.60 8.93
N THR A 96 -10.27 -4.69 9.44
CA THR A 96 -11.42 -4.65 10.38
C THR A 96 -10.99 -4.56 11.84
N GLY A 97 -9.68 -4.59 12.14
CA GLY A 97 -9.14 -4.53 13.50
C GLY A 97 -9.28 -5.86 14.29
N GLU A 98 -9.67 -6.95 13.63
CA GLU A 98 -9.80 -8.28 14.26
C GLU A 98 -8.44 -8.93 14.55
N LYS A 99 -7.43 -8.60 13.73
CA LYS A 99 -6.07 -9.14 13.79
C LYS A 99 -5.04 -8.05 13.54
N ARG A 100 -3.83 -8.26 14.03
CA ARG A 100 -2.65 -7.48 13.68
C ARG A 100 -2.00 -8.07 12.44
N ILE A 101 -1.14 -7.30 11.78
CA ILE A 101 -0.42 -7.76 10.59
C ILE A 101 0.44 -9.01 10.92
N ASP A 102 1.08 -9.03 12.08
CA ASP A 102 1.93 -10.13 12.54
C ASP A 102 1.15 -11.46 12.67
N ASP A 103 -0.15 -11.39 13.03
CA ASP A 103 -1.01 -12.57 13.23
C ASP A 103 -1.39 -13.27 11.92
N ILE A 104 -1.26 -12.57 10.79
CA ILE A 104 -1.69 -13.09 9.47
C ILE A 104 -0.52 -13.53 8.59
N ILE A 105 0.72 -13.23 8.98
CA ILE A 105 1.91 -13.63 8.21
C ILE A 105 2.01 -15.15 8.14
N LEU A 106 2.22 -15.67 6.93
CA LEU A 106 2.49 -17.07 6.67
C LEU A 106 3.96 -17.26 6.30
N PRO A 107 4.61 -18.32 6.81
CA PRO A 107 5.97 -18.64 6.39
C PRO A 107 5.98 -19.22 4.98
N GLY A 108 6.69 -18.57 4.08
CA GLY A 108 6.97 -19.05 2.74
C GLY A 108 8.34 -19.72 2.62
N PRO A 109 8.73 -20.12 1.40
CA PRO A 109 10.05 -20.70 1.12
C PRO A 109 11.17 -19.76 1.58
N LEU A 110 12.27 -20.34 2.08
CA LEU A 110 13.47 -19.59 2.53
C LEU A 110 13.21 -18.53 3.61
N GLY A 111 12.11 -18.67 4.36
CA GLY A 111 11.75 -17.72 5.40
C GLY A 111 11.09 -16.45 4.91
N ILE A 112 10.61 -16.40 3.67
CA ILE A 112 9.84 -15.27 3.15
C ILE A 112 8.54 -15.12 3.97
N SER A 113 8.22 -13.90 4.38
CA SER A 113 6.97 -13.55 5.07
C SER A 113 5.87 -13.29 4.04
N ILE A 114 4.84 -14.13 3.99
CA ILE A 114 3.72 -13.95 3.06
C ILE A 114 2.53 -13.34 3.79
N ILE A 115 2.08 -12.19 3.30
CA ILE A 115 0.93 -11.47 3.80
C ILE A 115 -0.21 -11.68 2.81
N PRO A 116 -1.18 -12.56 3.16
CA PRO A 116 -2.23 -12.94 2.24
C PRO A 116 -3.23 -11.81 2.03
N GLY A 117 -3.54 -11.53 0.77
CA GLY A 117 -4.64 -10.66 0.38
C GLY A 117 -6.00 -11.19 0.84
N SER A 118 -7.04 -10.45 0.55
CA SER A 118 -8.41 -10.90 0.90
C SER A 118 -9.30 -10.91 -0.33
N SER A 119 -10.03 -11.96 -0.57
CA SER A 119 -11.14 -11.95 -1.52
C SER A 119 -12.31 -11.12 -0.96
N GLY A 120 -12.87 -10.21 -1.78
CA GLY A 120 -14.06 -9.45 -1.42
C GLY A 120 -13.86 -7.97 -1.07
N ILE A 121 -12.63 -7.46 -1.11
CA ILE A 121 -12.32 -6.02 -1.19
C ILE A 121 -11.83 -5.77 -2.61
N GLN A 122 -12.38 -4.77 -3.31
CA GLN A 122 -12.14 -4.61 -4.76
C GLN A 122 -10.69 -4.28 -5.10
N ALA A 123 -10.01 -3.44 -4.32
CA ALA A 123 -8.56 -3.19 -4.42
C ALA A 123 -8.08 -2.40 -3.19
N LEU A 124 -6.78 -2.44 -2.88
CA LEU A 124 -6.17 -1.52 -1.88
C LEU A 124 -6.41 -0.05 -2.24
N ALA A 125 -6.51 0.23 -3.54
CA ALA A 125 -6.80 1.54 -4.09
C ALA A 125 -8.16 2.13 -3.64
N ASP A 126 -9.15 1.27 -3.46
CA ASP A 126 -10.53 1.66 -3.15
C ASP A 126 -10.82 1.67 -1.64
N LEU A 127 -9.80 1.47 -0.81
CA LEU A 127 -9.96 1.49 0.64
C LEU A 127 -10.40 2.87 1.13
N PRO A 128 -11.41 2.95 2.01
CA PRO A 128 -11.73 4.16 2.74
C PRO A 128 -10.51 4.71 3.48
N ALA A 129 -10.43 6.04 3.63
CA ALA A 129 -9.27 6.71 4.24
C ALA A 129 -8.89 6.13 5.62
N GLY A 130 -9.88 5.79 6.45
CA GLY A 130 -9.63 5.17 7.76
C GLY A 130 -8.97 3.79 7.67
N MET A 131 -9.42 2.93 6.74
CA MET A 131 -8.81 1.61 6.54
C MET A 131 -7.41 1.71 5.93
N ARG A 132 -7.19 2.70 5.07
CA ARG A 132 -5.86 2.99 4.51
C ARG A 132 -4.87 3.37 5.62
N GLN A 133 -5.28 4.21 6.55
CA GLN A 133 -4.44 4.60 7.68
C GLN A 133 -4.11 3.41 8.59
N ILE A 134 -5.09 2.54 8.87
CA ILE A 134 -4.85 1.29 9.61
C ILE A 134 -3.81 0.44 8.88
N LEU A 135 -3.95 0.26 7.57
CA LEU A 135 -3.01 -0.53 6.78
C LEU A 135 -1.58 0.03 6.84
N ILE A 136 -1.40 1.35 6.67
CA ILE A 136 -0.08 2.00 6.75
C ILE A 136 0.55 1.77 8.13
N GLN A 137 -0.20 1.95 9.21
CA GLN A 137 0.29 1.72 10.56
C GLN A 137 0.70 0.25 10.79
N GLU A 138 -0.10 -0.68 10.33
CA GLU A 138 0.18 -2.11 10.48
C GLU A 138 1.36 -2.55 9.60
N LEU A 139 1.49 -2.03 8.37
CA LEU A 139 2.65 -2.30 7.53
C LEU A 139 3.95 -1.74 8.12
N GLY A 140 3.89 -0.59 8.80
CA GLY A 140 5.05 -0.03 9.50
C GLY A 140 5.66 -0.96 10.54
N ARG A 141 4.86 -1.85 11.14
CA ARG A 141 5.36 -2.85 12.10
C ARG A 141 6.24 -3.92 11.46
N LEU A 142 6.13 -4.10 10.14
CA LEU A 142 6.93 -5.10 9.42
C LEU A 142 8.42 -4.75 9.36
N GLU A 143 8.81 -3.50 9.59
CA GLU A 143 10.22 -3.07 9.57
C GLU A 143 11.10 -3.85 10.56
N GLU A 144 10.52 -4.31 11.67
CA GLU A 144 11.23 -5.15 12.64
C GLU A 144 11.46 -6.58 12.11
N LEU A 145 10.60 -7.05 11.21
CA LEU A 145 10.56 -8.43 10.72
C LEU A 145 11.24 -8.60 9.36
N ILE A 146 11.11 -7.62 8.47
CA ILE A 146 11.56 -7.68 7.07
C ILE A 146 12.33 -6.42 6.68
N ASP A 147 13.26 -6.56 5.73
CA ASP A 147 14.05 -5.45 5.16
C ASP A 147 13.39 -4.91 3.89
N TYR A 148 12.68 -5.79 3.15
CA TYR A 148 12.02 -5.47 1.89
C TYR A 148 10.59 -6.01 1.86
N LEU A 149 9.66 -5.17 1.44
CA LEU A 149 8.27 -5.55 1.16
C LEU A 149 8.02 -5.49 -0.35
N ILE A 150 7.71 -6.63 -0.95
CA ILE A 150 7.27 -6.71 -2.34
C ILE A 150 5.75 -6.67 -2.35
N ILE A 151 5.18 -5.73 -3.10
CA ILE A 151 3.73 -5.58 -3.26
C ILE A 151 3.33 -6.08 -4.64
N ASP A 152 2.59 -7.19 -4.70
CA ASP A 152 2.01 -7.73 -5.93
C ASP A 152 0.68 -7.03 -6.20
N THR A 153 0.62 -6.19 -7.22
CA THR A 153 -0.55 -5.36 -7.49
C THR A 153 -1.49 -5.99 -8.52
N PRO A 154 -2.81 -5.68 -8.47
CA PRO A 154 -3.75 -6.11 -9.50
C PRO A 154 -3.39 -5.56 -10.89
N ALA A 155 -4.07 -6.04 -11.91
CA ALA A 155 -3.95 -5.52 -13.25
C ALA A 155 -4.56 -4.10 -13.34
N GLY A 156 -3.85 -3.19 -14.00
CA GLY A 156 -4.23 -1.78 -14.12
C GLY A 156 -3.39 -0.87 -13.24
N ILE A 157 -3.21 0.36 -13.68
CA ILE A 157 -2.53 1.40 -12.91
C ILE A 157 -3.65 2.22 -12.24
N GLY A 158 -4.02 1.86 -11.02
CA GLY A 158 -4.84 2.73 -10.19
C GLY A 158 -3.97 3.84 -9.60
N ASP A 159 -4.30 5.10 -9.84
CA ASP A 159 -3.59 6.26 -9.26
C ASP A 159 -3.42 6.14 -7.73
N ASN A 160 -4.33 5.42 -7.10
CA ASN A 160 -4.34 5.18 -5.68
C ASN A 160 -3.31 4.13 -5.20
N VAL A 161 -2.99 3.11 -6.01
CA VAL A 161 -1.94 2.13 -5.67
C VAL A 161 -0.57 2.81 -5.78
N LEU A 162 -0.37 3.62 -6.82
CA LEU A 162 0.83 4.46 -6.95
C LEU A 162 0.96 5.44 -5.78
N SER A 163 -0.12 6.12 -5.39
CA SER A 163 -0.13 7.03 -4.24
C SER A 163 0.17 6.31 -2.93
N PHE A 164 -0.31 5.06 -2.77
CA PHE A 164 -0.02 4.23 -1.60
C PHE A 164 1.46 3.83 -1.58
N VAL A 165 2.02 3.44 -2.73
CA VAL A 165 3.43 3.05 -2.86
C VAL A 165 4.35 4.27 -2.69
N LEU A 166 4.02 5.41 -3.29
CA LEU A 166 4.81 6.66 -3.19
C LEU A 166 4.72 7.33 -1.81
N SER A 167 3.70 7.02 -1.01
CA SER A 167 3.63 7.46 0.39
C SER A 167 4.38 6.53 1.34
N ALA A 168 4.96 5.45 0.82
CA ALA A 168 5.73 4.48 1.57
C ALA A 168 7.27 4.69 1.49
N ASP A 169 7.72 5.64 0.65
CA ASP A 169 9.14 6.06 0.54
C ASP A 169 9.43 7.29 1.39
#